data_a312f655d604ab344ce8c314977c6319
#
_entry.id   a312f655d604ab344ce8c314977c6319
#
_cell.length_a   1.000
_cell.length_b   1.000
_cell.length_c   1.000
_cell.angle_alpha   90.00
_cell.angle_beta   90.00
_cell.angle_gamma   90.00
#
_symmetry.space_group_name_H-M   'P 1'
#
loop_
_entity.id
_entity.type
_entity.pdbx_description
1 polymer ?
#
loop_
_entity_poly.entity_id
_entity_poly.type
_entity_poly.pdbx_seq_one_letter_code
_entity_poly.pdbx_strand_id
1 'polypeptide(L)'
;MKVALVGCGAVTQAVYVPLLSRRRELFEVAAVCDLSATLAGAVGDRLGVARRHTDLGEMLAEGGFDAVLMLASGSHGEPVRQALAAGYAVLCEKPLALTEAEVAALPEGRLMVGYMKQYDPAVRRAEEMLAELGGAAVIRSVEVTVLHPSAEAQLGFANLSQARDVDVAPLRAAENAVLDRALGAEAGPEVRSVYSVALGSICHDLSLLRRFTGSPVKVDHVETWGGLPGSIEISGPLPVAGRYSIRWHYLEDYPAYRETVVVHHASGSLELVFPAPYLMNAPTVLTAVSGAETRAEYREVTEAFETQLLAFHAFVTSGKPPLTDAAGALEDIVTAQRIAARYAVQHDLALGGEAGDR
;
A
#
# COMPACT_ATOMS: atom_id res chain seq x y z
N MET A 1 18.03 15.65 -5.48
CA MET A 1 16.59 16.00 -5.59
C MET A 1 16.10 16.49 -4.24
N LYS A 2 15.46 17.66 -4.20
CA LYS A 2 14.85 18.19 -2.98
C LYS A 2 13.43 17.63 -2.82
N VAL A 3 13.10 17.18 -1.63
CA VAL A 3 11.77 16.60 -1.35
C VAL A 3 11.13 17.26 -0.13
N ALA A 4 9.79 17.34 -0.15
CA ALA A 4 8.99 17.68 1.02
C ALA A 4 8.29 16.41 1.53
N LEU A 5 8.19 16.23 2.85
CA LEU A 5 7.47 15.14 3.48
C LEU A 5 6.12 15.64 3.99
N VAL A 6 5.04 14.93 3.66
CA VAL A 6 3.68 15.20 4.16
C VAL A 6 3.17 14.00 4.91
N GLY A 7 2.86 14.16 6.19
CA GLY A 7 2.60 13.08 7.13
C GLY A 7 3.87 12.59 7.81
N CYS A 8 3.94 12.79 9.11
CA CYS A 8 5.08 12.45 9.98
C CYS A 8 4.75 11.26 10.92
N GLY A 9 3.81 10.41 10.49
CA GLY A 9 3.34 9.23 11.22
C GLY A 9 4.32 8.07 11.26
N ALA A 10 3.81 6.87 11.53
CA ALA A 10 4.60 5.67 11.77
C ALA A 10 5.50 5.28 10.60
N VAL A 11 4.96 5.23 9.36
CA VAL A 11 5.75 4.85 8.18
C VAL A 11 6.87 5.86 7.90
N THR A 12 6.59 7.14 8.08
CA THR A 12 7.58 8.21 7.93
C THR A 12 8.72 8.02 8.92
N GLN A 13 8.40 7.84 10.20
CA GLN A 13 9.40 7.73 11.26
C GLN A 13 10.19 6.43 11.22
N ALA A 14 9.51 5.29 10.98
CA ALA A 14 10.14 3.97 11.00
C ALA A 14 10.88 3.64 9.71
N VAL A 15 10.45 4.17 8.55
CA VAL A 15 10.96 3.77 7.24
C VAL A 15 11.60 4.95 6.49
N TYR A 16 10.83 5.99 6.17
CA TYR A 16 11.34 7.05 5.29
C TYR A 16 12.45 7.90 5.91
N VAL A 17 12.37 8.23 7.21
CA VAL A 17 13.42 8.99 7.90
C VAL A 17 14.77 8.25 7.88
N PRO A 18 14.86 6.95 8.24
CA PRO A 18 16.09 6.18 8.09
C PRO A 18 16.60 6.10 6.65
N LEU A 19 15.72 5.84 5.67
CA LEU A 19 16.10 5.71 4.26
C LEU A 19 16.61 7.04 3.68
N LEU A 20 15.91 8.13 3.90
CA LEU A 20 16.34 9.46 3.45
C LEU A 20 17.66 9.90 4.11
N SER A 21 17.85 9.54 5.39
CA SER A 21 19.12 9.75 6.09
C SER A 21 20.26 8.93 5.51
N ARG A 22 20.00 7.72 5.02
CA ARG A 22 20.96 6.84 4.34
C ARG A 22 21.29 7.32 2.93
N ARG A 23 20.32 7.91 2.22
CA ARG A 23 20.42 8.33 0.81
C ARG A 23 20.53 9.83 0.61
N ARG A 24 21.27 10.50 1.51
CA ARG A 24 21.50 11.97 1.44
C ARG A 24 22.18 12.43 0.16
N GLU A 25 22.91 11.56 -0.51
CA GLU A 25 23.53 11.84 -1.81
C GLU A 25 22.49 12.03 -2.94
N LEU A 26 21.30 11.45 -2.79
CA LEU A 26 20.21 11.53 -3.77
C LEU A 26 19.08 12.46 -3.34
N PHE A 27 18.82 12.54 -2.03
CA PHE A 27 17.68 13.25 -1.47
C PHE A 27 18.10 14.27 -0.42
N GLU A 28 17.60 15.49 -0.57
CA GLU A 28 17.62 16.54 0.44
C GLU A 28 16.18 16.78 0.92
N VAL A 29 15.89 16.57 2.20
CA VAL A 29 14.58 16.91 2.76
C VAL A 29 14.54 18.40 3.03
N ALA A 30 13.75 19.15 2.24
CA ALA A 30 13.69 20.60 2.29
C ALA A 30 12.59 21.13 3.22
N ALA A 31 11.51 20.36 3.40
CA ALA A 31 10.38 20.72 4.27
C ALA A 31 9.68 19.48 4.82
N VAL A 32 9.02 19.63 5.97
CA VAL A 32 8.12 18.64 6.56
C VAL A 32 6.78 19.27 6.88
N CYS A 33 5.69 18.52 6.69
CA CYS A 33 4.34 18.96 6.98
C CYS A 33 3.57 17.85 7.69
N ASP A 34 2.91 18.17 8.79
CA ASP A 34 1.96 17.28 9.48
C ASP A 34 0.94 18.14 10.22
N LEU A 35 -0.30 17.72 10.31
CA LEU A 35 -1.33 18.41 11.10
C LEU A 35 -0.91 18.60 12.57
N SER A 36 -0.08 17.70 13.08
CA SER A 36 0.57 17.78 14.39
C SER A 36 1.88 18.54 14.31
N ALA A 37 1.94 19.73 14.91
CA ALA A 37 3.18 20.49 15.07
C ALA A 37 4.24 19.68 15.85
N THR A 38 3.78 18.83 16.79
CA THR A 38 4.64 17.92 17.55
C THR A 38 5.33 16.91 16.64
N LEU A 39 4.59 16.27 15.72
CA LEU A 39 5.17 15.30 14.78
C LEU A 39 6.06 15.96 13.74
N ALA A 40 5.62 17.09 13.15
CA ALA A 40 6.44 17.87 12.23
C ALA A 40 7.75 18.31 12.89
N GLY A 41 7.69 18.71 14.17
CA GLY A 41 8.85 19.04 14.99
C GLY A 41 9.80 17.85 15.14
N ALA A 42 9.29 16.72 15.61
CA ALA A 42 10.09 15.51 15.87
C ALA A 42 10.81 14.98 14.62
N VAL A 43 10.11 14.92 13.48
CA VAL A 43 10.69 14.48 12.20
C VAL A 43 11.68 15.52 11.67
N GLY A 44 11.32 16.82 11.76
CA GLY A 44 12.22 17.91 11.37
C GLY A 44 13.53 17.90 12.14
N ASP A 45 13.50 17.68 13.47
CA ASP A 45 14.70 17.56 14.31
C ASP A 45 15.58 16.38 13.90
N ARG A 46 14.99 15.21 13.65
CA ARG A 46 15.72 14.00 13.23
C ARG A 46 16.42 14.16 11.88
N LEU A 47 15.83 14.94 10.98
CA LEU A 47 16.37 15.17 9.63
C LEU A 47 17.18 16.46 9.52
N GLY A 48 17.19 17.32 10.54
CA GLY A 48 17.83 18.64 10.51
C GLY A 48 17.08 19.65 9.61
N VAL A 49 15.74 19.48 9.46
CA VAL A 49 14.89 20.34 8.63
C VAL A 49 14.29 21.46 9.47
N ALA A 50 14.56 22.71 9.07
CA ALA A 50 14.04 23.89 9.77
C ALA A 50 12.62 24.26 9.31
N ARG A 51 12.26 23.99 8.04
CA ARG A 51 10.96 24.34 7.46
C ARG A 51 9.92 23.30 7.85
N ARG A 52 9.01 23.70 8.75
CA ARG A 52 8.00 22.84 9.35
C ARG A 52 6.64 23.50 9.21
N HIS A 53 5.70 22.77 8.65
CA HIS A 53 4.36 23.27 8.35
C HIS A 53 3.30 22.40 9.02
N THR A 54 2.15 23.00 9.31
CA THR A 54 0.93 22.29 9.73
C THR A 54 -0.19 22.40 8.70
N ASP A 55 0.06 23.17 7.63
CA ASP A 55 -0.84 23.34 6.49
C ASP A 55 -0.10 22.98 5.19
N LEU A 56 -0.71 22.09 4.40
CA LEU A 56 -0.16 21.61 3.14
C LEU A 56 -0.13 22.74 2.09
N GLY A 57 -1.19 23.55 2.03
CA GLY A 57 -1.28 24.63 1.05
C GLY A 57 -0.19 25.70 1.26
N GLU A 58 0.09 26.06 2.51
CA GLU A 58 1.19 26.95 2.86
C GLU A 58 2.54 26.37 2.45
N MET A 59 2.81 25.09 2.75
CA MET A 59 4.05 24.43 2.35
C MET A 59 4.22 24.40 0.82
N LEU A 60 3.16 24.04 0.08
CA LEU A 60 3.20 24.00 -1.39
C LEU A 60 3.42 25.40 -1.98
N ALA A 61 2.80 26.43 -1.43
CA ALA A 61 2.97 27.82 -1.87
C ALA A 61 4.37 28.37 -1.60
N GLU A 62 4.99 28.01 -0.47
CA GLU A 62 6.38 28.38 -0.16
C GLU A 62 7.37 27.70 -1.11
N GLY A 63 7.10 26.45 -1.53
CA GLY A 63 7.88 25.72 -2.53
C GLY A 63 9.33 25.43 -2.10
N GLY A 64 10.26 25.42 -3.07
CA GLY A 64 11.69 25.19 -2.81
C GLY A 64 12.07 23.71 -2.72
N PHE A 65 11.26 22.82 -3.29
CA PHE A 65 11.51 21.38 -3.47
C PHE A 65 11.03 20.93 -4.85
N ASP A 66 11.49 19.76 -5.30
CA ASP A 66 11.20 19.20 -6.63
C ASP A 66 10.02 18.22 -6.60
N ALA A 67 9.79 17.58 -5.44
CA ALA A 67 8.82 16.51 -5.29
C ALA A 67 8.26 16.44 -3.86
N VAL A 68 7.10 15.80 -3.73
CA VAL A 68 6.41 15.56 -2.45
C VAL A 68 6.32 14.07 -2.19
N LEU A 69 6.69 13.65 -0.99
CA LEU A 69 6.41 12.32 -0.45
C LEU A 69 5.15 12.42 0.42
N MET A 70 4.03 11.92 -0.08
CA MET A 70 2.72 11.93 0.59
C MET A 70 2.58 10.65 1.42
N LEU A 71 2.81 10.78 2.74
CA LEU A 71 2.97 9.66 3.68
C LEU A 71 1.95 9.68 4.82
N ALA A 72 0.93 10.56 4.73
CA ALA A 72 -0.13 10.67 5.72
C ALA A 72 -0.98 9.39 5.78
N SER A 73 -1.86 9.28 6.77
CA SER A 73 -2.84 8.19 6.86
C SER A 73 -4.15 8.58 6.20
N GLY A 74 -4.98 7.60 5.83
CA GLY A 74 -6.30 7.79 5.25
C GLY A 74 -6.29 7.97 3.73
N SER A 75 -7.30 8.65 3.17
CA SER A 75 -7.34 8.97 1.74
C SER A 75 -6.33 10.05 1.39
N HIS A 76 -5.58 9.83 0.33
CA HIS A 76 -4.61 10.79 -0.18
C HIS A 76 -5.12 11.59 -1.39
N GLY A 77 -6.36 11.32 -1.87
CA GLY A 77 -6.89 11.93 -3.09
C GLY A 77 -6.76 13.45 -3.12
N GLU A 78 -7.30 14.15 -2.13
CA GLU A 78 -7.23 15.62 -2.10
C GLU A 78 -5.83 16.18 -1.87
N PRO A 79 -5.01 15.71 -0.91
CA PRO A 79 -3.62 16.16 -0.78
C PRO A 79 -2.78 15.93 -2.03
N VAL A 80 -2.91 14.79 -2.69
CA VAL A 80 -2.20 14.50 -3.96
C VAL A 80 -2.68 15.43 -5.06
N ARG A 81 -3.99 15.70 -5.16
CA ARG A 81 -4.55 16.64 -6.13
C ARG A 81 -3.93 18.03 -5.98
N GLN A 82 -3.79 18.53 -4.76
CA GLN A 82 -3.17 19.82 -4.47
C GLN A 82 -1.69 19.85 -4.89
N ALA A 83 -0.92 18.82 -4.55
CA ALA A 83 0.50 18.75 -4.89
C ALA A 83 0.72 18.64 -6.42
N LEU A 84 -0.08 17.84 -7.12
CA LEU A 84 -0.04 17.74 -8.59
C LEU A 84 -0.45 19.05 -9.26
N ALA A 85 -1.53 19.70 -8.79
CA ALA A 85 -1.97 21.00 -9.29
C ALA A 85 -0.94 22.10 -9.11
N ALA A 86 -0.11 22.02 -8.06
CA ALA A 86 1.03 22.90 -7.83
C ALA A 86 2.26 22.52 -8.69
N GLY A 87 2.18 21.47 -9.52
CA GLY A 87 3.22 21.06 -10.48
C GLY A 87 4.30 20.13 -9.91
N TYR A 88 4.17 19.66 -8.67
CA TYR A 88 5.14 18.75 -8.06
C TYR A 88 4.99 17.31 -8.55
N ALA A 89 6.11 16.59 -8.61
CA ALA A 89 6.06 15.14 -8.69
C ALA A 89 5.69 14.56 -7.31
N VAL A 90 4.90 13.50 -7.29
CA VAL A 90 4.38 12.92 -6.05
C VAL A 90 4.69 11.43 -5.96
N LEU A 91 5.31 11.00 -4.86
CA LEU A 91 5.24 9.62 -4.38
C LEU A 91 4.17 9.60 -3.29
N CYS A 92 3.12 8.83 -3.51
CA CYS A 92 1.99 8.71 -2.59
C CYS A 92 1.97 7.32 -1.97
N GLU A 93 1.94 7.22 -0.63
CA GLU A 93 1.64 5.95 0.04
C GLU A 93 0.24 5.44 -0.34
N LYS A 94 0.08 4.13 -0.22
CA LYS A 94 -1.21 3.49 -0.46
C LYS A 94 -2.15 3.63 0.77
N PRO A 95 -3.47 3.62 0.58
CA PRO A 95 -4.16 3.70 -0.70
C PRO A 95 -4.09 5.14 -1.26
N LEU A 96 -4.05 5.28 -2.58
CA LEU A 96 -4.08 6.60 -3.22
C LEU A 96 -5.35 7.37 -2.86
N ALA A 97 -6.48 6.68 -2.86
CA ALA A 97 -7.79 7.22 -2.56
C ALA A 97 -8.71 6.11 -2.04
N LEU A 98 -9.89 6.47 -1.55
CA LEU A 98 -10.94 5.54 -1.13
C LEU A 98 -12.10 5.46 -2.13
N THR A 99 -12.11 6.31 -3.17
CA THR A 99 -13.16 6.36 -4.18
C THR A 99 -12.58 6.54 -5.57
N GLU A 100 -13.30 6.07 -6.59
CA GLU A 100 -12.96 6.32 -8.00
C GLU A 100 -13.06 7.81 -8.34
N ALA A 101 -14.05 8.50 -7.76
CA ALA A 101 -14.24 9.94 -7.95
C ALA A 101 -13.01 10.76 -7.49
N GLU A 102 -12.37 10.38 -6.38
CA GLU A 102 -11.14 11.04 -5.94
C GLU A 102 -10.00 10.86 -6.95
N VAL A 103 -9.86 9.66 -7.53
CA VAL A 103 -8.84 9.39 -8.58
C VAL A 103 -9.17 10.15 -9.86
N ALA A 104 -10.42 10.16 -10.27
CA ALA A 104 -10.88 10.90 -11.46
C ALA A 104 -10.69 12.42 -11.36
N ALA A 105 -10.65 12.97 -10.14
CA ALA A 105 -10.42 14.38 -9.88
C ALA A 105 -8.94 14.78 -9.91
N LEU A 106 -7.99 13.82 -10.04
CA LEU A 106 -6.57 14.12 -10.08
C LEU A 106 -6.21 14.80 -11.41
N PRO A 107 -5.45 15.89 -11.40
CA PRO A 107 -4.90 16.46 -12.63
C PRO A 107 -3.82 15.55 -13.21
N GLU A 108 -3.55 15.70 -14.49
CA GLU A 108 -2.36 15.08 -15.10
C GLU A 108 -1.11 15.52 -14.36
N GLY A 109 -0.19 14.59 -14.11
CA GLY A 109 1.04 14.89 -13.39
C GLY A 109 1.90 13.66 -13.15
N ARG A 110 3.06 13.91 -12.53
CA ARG A 110 4.02 12.86 -12.21
C ARG A 110 3.66 12.20 -10.87
N LEU A 111 2.82 11.16 -10.91
CA LEU A 111 2.38 10.40 -9.75
C LEU A 111 2.94 8.97 -9.77
N MET A 112 3.53 8.56 -8.67
CA MET A 112 3.90 7.18 -8.38
C MET A 112 3.19 6.76 -7.08
N VAL A 113 2.51 5.60 -7.09
CA VAL A 113 1.85 5.06 -5.90
C VAL A 113 2.72 4.00 -5.23
N GLY A 114 2.86 4.09 -3.92
CA GLY A 114 3.81 3.37 -3.08
C GLY A 114 3.39 1.94 -2.73
N TYR A 115 3.36 1.05 -3.70
CA TYR A 115 3.24 -0.39 -3.48
C TYR A 115 4.63 -1.02 -3.38
N MET A 116 5.28 -0.85 -2.23
CA MET A 116 6.69 -1.23 -2.04
C MET A 116 6.99 -2.69 -2.40
N LYS A 117 6.06 -3.62 -2.17
CA LYS A 117 6.27 -5.04 -2.50
C LYS A 117 6.53 -5.30 -3.99
N GLN A 118 6.02 -4.45 -4.88
CA GLN A 118 6.33 -4.54 -6.32
C GLN A 118 7.79 -4.23 -6.64
N TYR A 119 8.48 -3.52 -5.75
CA TYR A 119 9.88 -3.14 -5.86
C TYR A 119 10.82 -4.07 -5.09
N ASP A 120 10.25 -5.04 -4.37
CA ASP A 120 11.03 -6.04 -3.63
C ASP A 120 11.87 -6.89 -4.58
N PRO A 121 13.19 -7.05 -4.34
CA PRO A 121 14.07 -7.84 -5.22
C PRO A 121 13.60 -9.28 -5.42
N ALA A 122 13.05 -9.92 -4.38
CA ALA A 122 12.54 -11.28 -4.48
C ALA A 122 11.27 -11.38 -5.33
N VAL A 123 10.40 -10.36 -5.28
CA VAL A 123 9.23 -10.26 -6.17
C VAL A 123 9.67 -10.06 -7.61
N ARG A 124 10.64 -9.18 -7.86
CA ARG A 124 11.20 -8.96 -9.21
C ARG A 124 11.81 -10.24 -9.77
N ARG A 125 12.53 -10.99 -8.94
CA ARG A 125 13.08 -12.28 -9.34
C ARG A 125 12.00 -13.32 -9.63
N ALA A 126 10.92 -13.35 -8.83
CA ALA A 126 9.78 -14.22 -9.09
C ALA A 126 9.08 -13.89 -10.43
N GLU A 127 8.92 -12.59 -10.77
CA GLU A 127 8.39 -12.15 -12.08
C GLU A 127 9.25 -12.65 -13.24
N GLU A 128 10.58 -12.53 -13.13
CA GLU A 128 11.52 -13.01 -14.15
C GLU A 128 11.38 -14.54 -14.35
N MET A 129 11.36 -15.30 -13.25
CA MET A 129 11.20 -16.75 -13.29
C MET A 129 9.84 -17.16 -13.91
N LEU A 130 8.75 -16.45 -13.55
CA LEU A 130 7.44 -16.70 -14.16
C LEU A 130 7.46 -16.39 -15.67
N ALA A 131 8.11 -15.31 -16.09
CA ALA A 131 8.24 -14.97 -17.50
C ALA A 131 9.00 -16.07 -18.28
N GLU A 132 10.09 -16.60 -17.73
CA GLU A 132 10.87 -17.71 -18.29
C GLU A 132 10.02 -19.00 -18.43
N LEU A 133 9.04 -19.22 -17.53
CA LEU A 133 8.15 -20.36 -17.53
C LEU A 133 6.94 -20.23 -18.48
N GLY A 134 6.69 -19.02 -19.03
CA GLY A 134 5.55 -18.75 -19.92
C GLY A 134 4.54 -17.74 -19.38
N GLY A 135 4.87 -17.01 -18.30
CA GLY A 135 4.10 -15.91 -17.75
C GLY A 135 2.80 -16.36 -17.06
N ALA A 136 1.79 -15.50 -17.06
CA ALA A 136 0.52 -15.74 -16.37
C ALA A 136 -0.22 -17.03 -16.82
N ALA A 137 0.00 -17.46 -18.07
CA ALA A 137 -0.70 -18.65 -18.62
C ALA A 137 -0.35 -19.98 -17.94
N VAL A 138 0.82 -20.08 -17.32
CA VAL A 138 1.24 -21.30 -16.62
C VAL A 138 0.76 -21.37 -15.17
N ILE A 139 0.26 -20.25 -14.62
CA ILE A 139 -0.19 -20.16 -13.22
C ILE A 139 -1.49 -20.96 -13.04
N ARG A 140 -1.57 -21.75 -11.97
CA ARG A 140 -2.74 -22.54 -11.56
C ARG A 140 -3.46 -21.92 -10.38
N SER A 141 -2.70 -21.46 -9.38
CA SER A 141 -3.23 -20.69 -8.25
C SER A 141 -2.22 -19.71 -7.71
N VAL A 142 -2.74 -18.64 -7.09
CA VAL A 142 -1.98 -17.74 -6.22
C VAL A 142 -2.65 -17.75 -4.85
N GLU A 143 -1.92 -18.13 -3.83
CA GLU A 143 -2.39 -18.23 -2.46
C GLU A 143 -1.65 -17.24 -1.58
N VAL A 144 -2.41 -16.41 -0.86
CA VAL A 144 -1.86 -15.42 0.07
C VAL A 144 -2.37 -15.73 1.47
N THR A 145 -1.47 -15.69 2.44
CA THR A 145 -1.81 -15.73 3.87
C THR A 145 -1.09 -14.62 4.60
N VAL A 146 -1.86 -13.74 5.26
CA VAL A 146 -1.34 -12.65 6.08
C VAL A 146 -1.73 -12.87 7.54
N LEU A 147 -0.74 -12.95 8.43
CA LEU A 147 -0.91 -12.98 9.88
C LEU A 147 -0.49 -11.62 10.43
N HIS A 148 -1.48 -10.76 10.70
CA HIS A 148 -1.29 -9.36 11.04
C HIS A 148 -1.46 -9.15 12.56
N PRO A 149 -0.40 -8.93 13.33
CA PRO A 149 -0.50 -8.66 14.77
C PRO A 149 -0.94 -7.22 15.04
N SER A 150 -1.08 -6.88 16.31
CA SER A 150 -1.35 -5.50 16.73
C SER A 150 -0.26 -4.52 16.28
N ALA A 151 -0.62 -3.22 16.21
CA ALA A 151 0.34 -2.16 15.90
C ALA A 151 1.48 -2.11 16.95
N GLU A 152 1.18 -2.40 18.23
CA GLU A 152 2.18 -2.46 19.29
C GLU A 152 3.21 -3.57 19.02
N ALA A 153 2.76 -4.77 18.65
CA ALA A 153 3.66 -5.88 18.32
C ALA A 153 4.55 -5.57 17.09
N GLN A 154 4.04 -4.77 16.15
CA GLN A 154 4.79 -4.41 14.94
C GLN A 154 5.71 -3.20 15.11
N LEU A 155 5.38 -2.25 15.97
CA LEU A 155 6.01 -0.92 16.02
C LEU A 155 6.51 -0.53 17.40
N GLY A 156 6.18 -1.27 18.46
CA GLY A 156 6.57 -0.94 19.84
C GLY A 156 8.09 -0.77 20.00
N PHE A 157 8.89 -1.54 19.25
CA PHE A 157 10.34 -1.42 19.24
C PHE A 157 10.86 -0.09 18.68
N ALA A 158 10.09 0.59 17.83
CA ALA A 158 10.55 1.76 17.08
C ALA A 158 10.48 3.07 17.90
N ASN A 159 9.84 3.05 19.08
CA ASN A 159 9.72 4.21 19.98
C ASN A 159 9.30 5.50 19.25
N LEU A 160 8.19 5.42 18.52
CA LEU A 160 7.72 6.50 17.66
C LEU A 160 7.15 7.66 18.46
N SER A 161 7.40 8.89 18.01
CA SER A 161 6.72 10.09 18.50
C SER A 161 5.22 10.01 18.16
N GLN A 162 4.37 10.43 19.08
CA GLN A 162 2.91 10.40 18.96
C GLN A 162 2.34 11.81 18.86
N ALA A 163 1.34 12.02 18.01
CA ALA A 163 0.56 13.24 17.98
C ALA A 163 -0.30 13.34 19.27
N ARG A 164 -0.26 14.50 19.92
CA ARG A 164 -1.09 14.80 21.10
C ARG A 164 -1.80 16.15 20.98
N ASP A 165 -1.60 16.84 19.88
CA ASP A 165 -1.97 18.23 19.62
C ASP A 165 -2.95 18.36 18.45
N VAL A 166 -3.54 17.25 17.97
CA VAL A 166 -4.52 17.22 16.89
C VAL A 166 -5.84 16.64 17.37
N ASP A 167 -6.94 17.35 17.11
CA ASP A 167 -8.27 16.77 17.21
C ASP A 167 -8.52 15.86 16.01
N VAL A 168 -8.68 14.57 16.26
CA VAL A 168 -8.91 13.56 15.20
C VAL A 168 -10.40 13.42 14.82
N ALA A 169 -11.32 14.03 15.55
CA ALA A 169 -12.75 13.88 15.26
C ALA A 169 -13.15 14.46 13.88
N PRO A 170 -12.67 15.64 13.45
CA PRO A 170 -12.95 16.14 12.11
C PRO A 170 -12.36 15.24 11.01
N LEU A 171 -11.17 14.64 11.25
CA LEU A 171 -10.52 13.75 10.28
C LEU A 171 -11.34 12.47 10.09
N ARG A 172 -11.79 11.86 11.18
CA ARG A 172 -12.69 10.69 11.14
C ARG A 172 -14.01 11.00 10.45
N ALA A 173 -14.58 12.17 10.71
CA ALA A 173 -15.82 12.58 10.04
C ALA A 173 -15.63 12.75 8.53
N ALA A 174 -14.51 13.34 8.11
CA ALA A 174 -14.16 13.48 6.70
C ALA A 174 -13.95 12.11 6.04
N GLU A 175 -13.20 11.19 6.68
CA GLU A 175 -12.98 9.84 6.18
C GLU A 175 -14.29 9.05 6.06
N ASN A 176 -15.18 9.13 7.07
CA ASN A 176 -16.51 8.51 7.01
C ASN A 176 -17.33 9.05 5.84
N ALA A 177 -17.29 10.35 5.58
CA ALA A 177 -17.99 10.93 4.43
C ALA A 177 -17.44 10.44 3.08
N VAL A 178 -16.14 10.12 3.00
CA VAL A 178 -15.55 9.47 1.82
C VAL A 178 -16.02 8.01 1.72
N LEU A 179 -16.03 7.28 2.84
CA LEU A 179 -16.54 5.90 2.88
C LEU A 179 -18.05 5.84 2.52
N ASP A 180 -18.85 6.85 2.91
CA ASP A 180 -20.26 6.94 2.50
C ASP A 180 -20.40 7.09 0.98
N ARG A 181 -19.49 7.81 0.33
CA ARG A 181 -19.48 7.89 -1.15
C ARG A 181 -19.08 6.57 -1.79
N ALA A 182 -18.12 5.85 -1.19
CA ALA A 182 -17.68 4.56 -1.69
C ALA A 182 -18.72 3.45 -1.54
N LEU A 183 -19.40 3.39 -0.38
CA LEU A 183 -20.18 2.22 0.06
C LEU A 183 -21.66 2.52 0.30
N GLY A 184 -22.07 3.80 0.25
CA GLY A 184 -23.39 4.24 0.72
C GLY A 184 -23.43 4.47 2.23
N ALA A 185 -24.27 5.43 2.68
CA ALA A 185 -24.43 5.76 4.09
C ALA A 185 -25.02 4.62 4.92
N GLU A 186 -25.79 3.74 4.28
CA GLU A 186 -26.44 2.58 4.91
C GLU A 186 -25.47 1.39 5.13
N ALA A 187 -24.27 1.41 4.55
CA ALA A 187 -23.31 0.32 4.71
C ALA A 187 -22.93 0.14 6.19
N GLY A 188 -23.15 -1.06 6.71
CA GLY A 188 -22.88 -1.43 8.10
C GLY A 188 -21.38 -1.54 8.40
N PRO A 189 -21.04 -1.69 9.70
CA PRO A 189 -19.63 -1.75 10.15
C PRO A 189 -18.86 -2.92 9.54
N GLU A 190 -19.51 -4.04 9.25
CA GLU A 190 -18.87 -5.22 8.63
C GLU A 190 -18.42 -4.89 7.21
N VAL A 191 -19.27 -4.33 6.36
CA VAL A 191 -18.95 -3.95 4.98
C VAL A 191 -17.85 -2.89 4.96
N ARG A 192 -17.94 -1.89 5.85
CA ARG A 192 -16.90 -0.84 6.01
C ARG A 192 -15.57 -1.44 6.43
N SER A 193 -15.59 -2.41 7.36
CA SER A 193 -14.37 -3.10 7.80
C SER A 193 -13.73 -3.89 6.67
N VAL A 194 -14.50 -4.68 5.91
CA VAL A 194 -14.00 -5.43 4.75
C VAL A 194 -13.36 -4.50 3.73
N TYR A 195 -14.00 -3.39 3.40
CA TYR A 195 -13.47 -2.41 2.45
C TYR A 195 -12.21 -1.72 2.96
N SER A 196 -12.20 -1.31 4.23
CA SER A 196 -11.05 -0.63 4.83
C SER A 196 -9.84 -1.55 4.93
N VAL A 197 -10.03 -2.83 5.26
CA VAL A 197 -8.94 -3.83 5.27
C VAL A 197 -8.48 -4.12 3.84
N ALA A 198 -9.39 -4.20 2.87
CA ALA A 198 -9.04 -4.39 1.47
C ALA A 198 -8.09 -3.30 0.96
N LEU A 199 -8.39 -2.02 1.22
CA LEU A 199 -7.55 -0.88 0.80
C LEU A 199 -6.38 -0.61 1.75
N GLY A 200 -6.52 -0.88 3.06
CA GLY A 200 -5.48 -0.61 4.04
C GLY A 200 -4.34 -1.63 4.05
N SER A 201 -4.65 -2.90 3.76
CA SER A 201 -3.69 -4.00 3.85
C SER A 201 -3.69 -4.90 2.61
N ILE A 202 -4.83 -5.52 2.26
CA ILE A 202 -4.94 -6.51 1.17
C ILE A 202 -4.58 -5.90 -0.20
N CYS A 203 -4.65 -4.58 -0.37
CA CYS A 203 -4.22 -3.90 -1.60
C CYS A 203 -2.75 -4.19 -1.98
N HIS A 204 -1.89 -4.49 -1.00
CA HIS A 204 -0.54 -4.96 -1.30
C HIS A 204 -0.55 -6.29 -2.04
N ASP A 205 -1.42 -7.21 -1.63
CA ASP A 205 -1.56 -8.53 -2.24
C ASP A 205 -2.26 -8.44 -3.61
N LEU A 206 -3.29 -7.58 -3.72
CA LEU A 206 -3.91 -7.27 -5.00
C LEU A 206 -2.89 -6.68 -5.99
N SER A 207 -2.01 -5.83 -5.52
CA SER A 207 -0.93 -5.24 -6.34
C SER A 207 0.08 -6.29 -6.83
N LEU A 208 0.36 -7.34 -6.03
CA LEU A 208 1.18 -8.48 -6.45
C LEU A 208 0.45 -9.36 -7.45
N LEU A 209 -0.85 -9.66 -7.23
CA LEU A 209 -1.67 -10.35 -8.23
C LEU A 209 -1.63 -9.63 -9.56
N ARG A 210 -1.79 -8.28 -9.57
CA ARG A 210 -1.70 -7.46 -10.78
C ARG A 210 -0.38 -7.63 -11.49
N ARG A 211 0.73 -7.76 -10.76
CA ARG A 211 2.06 -7.98 -11.34
C ARG A 211 2.22 -9.37 -11.97
N PHE A 212 1.68 -10.39 -11.32
CA PHE A 212 1.85 -11.79 -11.78
C PHE A 212 0.83 -12.19 -12.84
N THR A 213 -0.41 -11.69 -12.75
CA THR A 213 -1.54 -12.22 -13.54
C THR A 213 -2.45 -11.16 -14.14
N GLY A 214 -2.32 -9.90 -13.75
CA GLY A 214 -3.32 -8.85 -13.93
C GLY A 214 -4.30 -8.76 -12.75
N SER A 215 -4.98 -7.62 -12.63
CA SER A 215 -5.94 -7.38 -11.55
C SER A 215 -7.15 -8.31 -11.61
N PRO A 216 -7.63 -8.83 -10.47
CA PRO A 216 -8.82 -9.66 -10.42
C PRO A 216 -10.05 -8.92 -10.95
N VAL A 217 -10.70 -9.49 -11.96
CA VAL A 217 -11.93 -8.92 -12.56
C VAL A 217 -13.21 -9.43 -11.91
N LYS A 218 -13.10 -10.49 -11.08
CA LYS A 218 -14.22 -11.13 -10.40
C LYS A 218 -13.82 -11.62 -9.02
N VAL A 219 -14.75 -11.48 -8.07
CA VAL A 219 -14.67 -12.03 -6.72
C VAL A 219 -15.82 -13.04 -6.57
N ASP A 220 -15.51 -14.31 -6.31
CA ASP A 220 -16.51 -15.35 -6.18
C ASP A 220 -17.01 -15.52 -4.73
N HIS A 221 -16.12 -15.28 -3.76
CA HIS A 221 -16.40 -15.53 -2.35
C HIS A 221 -15.64 -14.56 -1.44
N VAL A 222 -16.35 -14.07 -0.41
CA VAL A 222 -15.77 -13.28 0.69
C VAL A 222 -16.42 -13.74 1.99
N GLU A 223 -15.63 -14.12 2.97
CA GLU A 223 -16.11 -14.54 4.29
C GLU A 223 -15.30 -13.85 5.39
N THR A 224 -15.95 -13.56 6.53
CA THR A 224 -15.33 -12.95 7.69
C THR A 224 -15.69 -13.70 8.98
N TRP A 225 -14.78 -13.73 9.94
CA TRP A 225 -15.01 -14.31 11.27
C TRP A 225 -14.07 -13.71 12.32
N GLY A 226 -14.37 -13.93 13.60
CA GLY A 226 -13.52 -13.51 14.71
C GLY A 226 -13.63 -12.04 15.11
N GLY A 227 -14.75 -11.37 14.77
CA GLY A 227 -15.01 -9.97 15.11
C GLY A 227 -14.55 -9.00 14.03
N LEU A 228 -14.33 -7.72 14.38
CA LEU A 228 -13.91 -6.68 13.44
C LEU A 228 -12.54 -6.12 13.88
N PRO A 229 -11.54 -6.09 12.99
CA PRO A 229 -11.57 -6.56 11.60
C PRO A 229 -11.51 -8.09 11.45
N GLY A 230 -11.14 -8.83 12.48
CA GLY A 230 -11.13 -10.30 12.52
C GLY A 230 -10.29 -10.93 11.42
N SER A 231 -10.84 -11.97 10.81
CA SER A 231 -10.25 -12.67 9.66
C SER A 231 -11.11 -12.49 8.42
N ILE A 232 -10.46 -12.40 7.25
CA ILE A 232 -11.12 -12.24 5.95
C ILE A 232 -10.55 -13.27 4.99
N GLU A 233 -11.40 -14.05 4.34
CA GLU A 233 -11.06 -14.91 3.21
C GLU A 233 -11.70 -14.37 1.93
N ILE A 234 -10.91 -14.27 0.86
CA ILE A 234 -11.35 -13.77 -0.45
C ILE A 234 -10.86 -14.75 -1.50
N SER A 235 -11.71 -15.12 -2.45
CA SER A 235 -11.28 -15.92 -3.59
C SER A 235 -12.03 -15.63 -4.87
N GLY A 236 -11.38 -15.95 -5.99
CA GLY A 236 -11.94 -15.76 -7.32
C GLY A 236 -11.05 -16.31 -8.44
N PRO A 237 -11.46 -16.16 -9.69
CA PRO A 237 -10.65 -16.52 -10.84
C PRO A 237 -9.57 -15.48 -11.10
N LEU A 238 -8.41 -15.92 -11.57
CA LEU A 238 -7.39 -15.06 -12.15
C LEU A 238 -7.79 -14.63 -13.58
N PRO A 239 -7.34 -13.48 -14.07
CA PRO A 239 -7.76 -12.96 -15.39
C PRO A 239 -7.41 -13.87 -16.58
N VAL A 240 -6.28 -14.55 -16.53
CA VAL A 240 -5.79 -15.40 -17.64
C VAL A 240 -6.12 -16.85 -17.40
N ALA A 241 -5.67 -17.43 -16.29
CA ALA A 241 -5.89 -18.83 -15.94
C ALA A 241 -5.72 -19.02 -14.43
N GLY A 242 -6.39 -20.03 -13.87
CA GLY A 242 -6.26 -20.39 -12.45
C GLY A 242 -7.14 -19.57 -11.53
N ARG A 243 -6.83 -19.66 -10.25
CA ARG A 243 -7.59 -19.00 -9.18
C ARG A 243 -6.67 -18.32 -8.18
N TYR A 244 -7.21 -17.34 -7.46
CA TYR A 244 -6.55 -16.75 -6.30
C TYR A 244 -7.34 -17.03 -5.02
N SER A 245 -6.64 -17.06 -3.90
CA SER A 245 -7.21 -17.01 -2.55
C SER A 245 -6.33 -16.11 -1.66
N ILE A 246 -6.97 -15.25 -0.88
CA ILE A 246 -6.31 -14.37 0.08
C ILE A 246 -6.96 -14.64 1.42
N ARG A 247 -6.16 -15.00 2.43
CA ARG A 247 -6.56 -15.12 3.83
C ARG A 247 -5.80 -14.09 4.64
N TRP A 248 -6.52 -13.11 5.16
CA TRP A 248 -5.99 -12.07 6.01
C TRP A 248 -6.54 -12.23 7.42
N HIS A 249 -5.65 -12.26 8.41
CA HIS A 249 -6.01 -12.49 9.81
C HIS A 249 -5.48 -11.36 10.68
N TYR A 250 -6.37 -10.67 11.41
CA TYR A 250 -5.95 -9.83 12.55
C TYR A 250 -5.86 -10.71 13.79
N LEU A 251 -4.66 -10.89 14.28
CA LEU A 251 -4.34 -11.74 15.43
C LEU A 251 -3.58 -10.88 16.43
N GLU A 252 -4.29 -10.21 17.34
CA GLU A 252 -3.75 -9.16 18.21
C GLU A 252 -2.49 -9.58 18.94
N ASP A 253 -2.48 -10.79 19.51
CA ASP A 253 -1.38 -11.36 20.30
C ASP A 253 -0.38 -12.18 19.47
N TYR A 254 -0.49 -12.17 18.14
CA TYR A 254 0.46 -12.91 17.29
C TYR A 254 1.86 -12.29 17.42
N PRO A 255 2.93 -13.09 17.61
CA PRO A 255 4.22 -12.56 18.04
C PRO A 255 4.94 -11.71 17.00
N ALA A 256 4.66 -11.92 15.71
CA ALA A 256 5.28 -11.15 14.63
C ALA A 256 4.44 -11.20 13.36
N TYR A 257 4.46 -10.12 12.58
CA TYR A 257 3.89 -10.13 11.23
C TYR A 257 4.51 -11.24 10.37
N ARG A 258 3.66 -11.95 9.66
CA ARG A 258 4.07 -12.91 8.66
C ARG A 258 3.12 -12.87 7.46
N GLU A 259 3.70 -12.83 6.28
CA GLU A 259 2.96 -12.94 5.04
C GLU A 259 3.63 -13.95 4.12
N THR A 260 2.83 -14.78 3.48
CA THR A 260 3.28 -15.78 2.52
C THR A 260 2.46 -15.65 1.25
N VAL A 261 3.12 -15.57 0.11
CA VAL A 261 2.50 -15.62 -1.22
C VAL A 261 3.06 -16.81 -1.97
N VAL A 262 2.20 -17.74 -2.37
CA VAL A 262 2.58 -18.93 -3.12
C VAL A 262 1.94 -18.89 -4.50
N VAL A 263 2.78 -18.93 -5.53
CA VAL A 263 2.36 -19.06 -6.93
C VAL A 263 2.60 -20.50 -7.38
N HIS A 264 1.52 -21.24 -7.56
CA HIS A 264 1.56 -22.60 -8.11
C HIS A 264 1.47 -22.54 -9.64
N HIS A 265 2.39 -23.17 -10.32
CA HIS A 265 2.43 -23.26 -11.79
C HIS A 265 2.50 -24.72 -12.24
N ALA A 266 2.43 -24.95 -13.57
CA ALA A 266 2.30 -26.30 -14.13
C ALA A 266 3.43 -27.28 -13.74
N SER A 267 4.62 -26.78 -13.39
CA SER A 267 5.81 -27.59 -13.10
C SER A 267 6.38 -27.41 -11.69
N GLY A 268 5.74 -26.63 -10.82
CA GLY A 268 6.24 -26.37 -9.46
C GLY A 268 5.56 -25.21 -8.76
N SER A 269 6.32 -24.50 -7.91
CA SER A 269 5.83 -23.34 -7.18
C SER A 269 6.93 -22.31 -6.90
N LEU A 270 6.50 -21.06 -6.74
CA LEU A 270 7.30 -19.97 -6.18
C LEU A 270 6.64 -19.51 -4.88
N GLU A 271 7.37 -19.55 -3.79
CA GLU A 271 6.92 -19.11 -2.47
C GLU A 271 7.71 -17.89 -2.03
N LEU A 272 7.00 -16.79 -1.74
CA LEU A 272 7.55 -15.56 -1.18
C LEU A 272 7.12 -15.46 0.29
N VAL A 273 8.08 -15.31 1.20
CA VAL A 273 7.83 -15.06 2.62
C VAL A 273 8.35 -13.66 2.96
N PHE A 274 7.42 -12.76 3.25
CA PHE A 274 7.71 -11.37 3.57
C PHE A 274 7.92 -11.17 5.07
N PRO A 275 8.94 -10.39 5.46
CA PRO A 275 9.14 -9.96 6.85
C PRO A 275 8.11 -8.90 7.26
N ALA A 276 8.11 -8.53 8.54
CA ALA A 276 7.37 -7.36 9.00
C ALA A 276 7.82 -6.11 8.23
N PRO A 277 6.88 -5.31 7.69
CA PRO A 277 7.20 -4.21 6.75
C PRO A 277 8.04 -3.08 7.36
N TYR A 278 8.09 -2.99 8.70
CA TYR A 278 8.86 -1.95 9.41
C TYR A 278 10.25 -2.41 9.86
N LEU A 279 10.63 -3.66 9.57
CA LEU A 279 11.98 -4.19 9.86
C LEU A 279 12.93 -3.84 8.74
N MET A 280 13.90 -2.99 9.05
CA MET A 280 14.93 -2.57 8.10
C MET A 280 15.92 -3.70 7.81
N ASN A 281 16.25 -3.88 6.51
CA ASN A 281 17.19 -4.92 6.02
C ASN A 281 16.80 -6.37 6.36
N ALA A 282 15.50 -6.63 6.54
CA ALA A 282 14.96 -7.96 6.65
C ALA A 282 14.56 -8.46 5.26
N PRO A 283 15.26 -9.45 4.66
CA PRO A 283 14.99 -9.85 3.29
C PRO A 283 13.70 -10.66 3.17
N THR A 284 12.96 -10.42 2.09
CA THR A 284 11.97 -11.37 1.60
C THR A 284 12.69 -12.61 1.09
N VAL A 285 12.16 -13.79 1.42
CA VAL A 285 12.70 -15.07 0.98
C VAL A 285 11.85 -15.61 -0.16
N LEU A 286 12.45 -15.77 -1.35
CA LEU A 286 11.83 -16.49 -2.45
C LEU A 286 12.36 -17.93 -2.47
N THR A 287 11.47 -18.92 -2.39
CA THR A 287 11.79 -20.34 -2.62
C THR A 287 11.13 -20.80 -3.92
N ALA A 288 11.91 -21.25 -4.87
CA ALA A 288 11.45 -21.87 -6.11
C ALA A 288 11.60 -23.38 -6.04
N VAL A 289 10.52 -24.10 -6.35
CA VAL A 289 10.50 -25.56 -6.45
C VAL A 289 10.11 -25.94 -7.87
N SER A 290 10.89 -26.79 -8.53
CA SER A 290 10.63 -27.27 -9.88
C SER A 290 11.00 -28.75 -9.99
N GLY A 291 10.03 -29.58 -10.43
CA GLY A 291 10.16 -31.03 -10.48
C GLY A 291 10.39 -31.67 -9.10
N ALA A 292 10.97 -32.86 -9.08
CA ALA A 292 11.12 -33.66 -7.86
C ALA A 292 12.35 -33.30 -7.01
N GLU A 293 13.36 -32.64 -7.60
CA GLU A 293 14.68 -32.52 -6.98
C GLU A 293 15.25 -31.09 -6.93
N THR A 294 14.65 -30.14 -7.68
CA THR A 294 15.18 -28.79 -7.74
C THR A 294 14.47 -27.88 -6.73
N ARG A 295 15.23 -27.35 -5.78
CA ARG A 295 14.84 -26.28 -4.87
C ARG A 295 15.89 -25.20 -4.89
N ALA A 296 15.51 -23.97 -5.21
CA ALA A 296 16.36 -22.79 -5.16
C ALA A 296 15.81 -21.77 -4.19
N GLU A 297 16.68 -21.09 -3.45
CA GLU A 297 16.33 -20.02 -2.54
C GLU A 297 17.07 -18.76 -2.92
N TYR A 298 16.34 -17.63 -2.97
CA TYR A 298 16.88 -16.31 -3.25
C TYR A 298 16.58 -15.38 -2.08
N ARG A 299 17.59 -14.63 -1.64
CA ARG A 299 17.49 -13.60 -0.62
C ARG A 299 18.35 -12.41 -1.00
N GLU A 300 17.82 -11.22 -0.84
CA GLU A 300 18.58 -9.98 -1.00
C GLU A 300 18.22 -9.01 0.11
N VAL A 301 19.20 -8.39 0.74
CA VAL A 301 19.01 -7.50 1.89
C VAL A 301 18.59 -6.06 1.50
N THR A 302 18.55 -5.77 0.19
CA THR A 302 18.02 -4.49 -0.31
C THR A 302 16.55 -4.40 -0.01
N GLU A 303 16.13 -3.32 0.61
CA GLU A 303 14.75 -3.17 1.04
C GLU A 303 13.82 -2.74 -0.09
N ALA A 304 12.58 -3.25 -0.04
CA ALA A 304 11.53 -2.89 -0.97
C ALA A 304 11.26 -1.38 -0.99
N PHE A 305 11.16 -0.74 0.18
CA PHE A 305 10.97 0.71 0.30
C PHE A 305 12.17 1.50 -0.24
N GLU A 306 13.39 1.02 -0.04
CA GLU A 306 14.58 1.68 -0.60
C GLU A 306 14.57 1.61 -2.13
N THR A 307 14.29 0.43 -2.69
CA THR A 307 14.17 0.23 -4.14
C THR A 307 13.04 1.09 -4.73
N GLN A 308 11.90 1.19 -4.04
CA GLN A 308 10.80 2.09 -4.39
C GLN A 308 11.25 3.55 -4.41
N LEU A 309 11.95 4.01 -3.39
CA LEU A 309 12.43 5.39 -3.28
C LEU A 309 13.44 5.73 -4.39
N LEU A 310 14.35 4.78 -4.72
CA LEU A 310 15.29 4.92 -5.83
C LEU A 310 14.57 4.94 -7.19
N ALA A 311 13.50 4.15 -7.35
CA ALA A 311 12.67 4.17 -8.55
C ALA A 311 11.93 5.51 -8.69
N PHE A 312 11.43 6.08 -7.58
CA PHE A 312 10.85 7.42 -7.59
C PHE A 312 11.86 8.49 -7.99
N HIS A 313 13.09 8.42 -7.48
CA HIS A 313 14.16 9.32 -7.92
C HIS A 313 14.38 9.22 -9.43
N ALA A 314 14.49 8.01 -9.97
CA ALA A 314 14.66 7.79 -11.40
C ALA A 314 13.44 8.27 -12.22
N PHE A 315 12.22 8.11 -11.72
CA PHE A 315 11.01 8.64 -12.34
C PHE A 315 11.05 10.17 -12.47
N VAL A 316 11.43 10.87 -11.40
CA VAL A 316 11.49 12.34 -11.41
C VAL A 316 12.64 12.87 -12.27
N THR A 317 13.82 12.27 -12.19
CA THR A 317 15.06 12.80 -12.77
C THR A 317 15.33 12.32 -14.21
N SER A 318 14.87 11.12 -14.56
CA SER A 318 15.13 10.51 -15.87
C SER A 318 13.88 10.07 -16.64
N GLY A 319 12.68 10.28 -16.08
CA GLY A 319 11.41 9.93 -16.71
C GLY A 319 11.11 8.43 -16.77
N LYS A 320 11.84 7.61 -16.01
CA LYS A 320 11.57 6.15 -15.97
C LYS A 320 10.19 5.92 -15.33
N PRO A 321 9.22 5.29 -16.04
CA PRO A 321 7.86 5.16 -15.53
C PRO A 321 7.81 4.33 -14.23
N PRO A 322 6.88 4.64 -13.30
CA PRO A 322 6.67 3.86 -12.09
C PRO A 322 5.99 2.52 -12.42
N LEU A 323 6.04 1.57 -11.47
CA LEU A 323 5.31 0.29 -11.59
C LEU A 323 3.81 0.46 -11.37
N THR A 324 3.42 1.46 -10.59
CA THR A 324 2.00 1.80 -10.35
C THR A 324 1.83 3.32 -10.33
N ASP A 325 0.90 3.78 -11.12
CA ASP A 325 0.39 5.15 -11.23
C ASP A 325 -1.06 5.23 -10.71
N ALA A 326 -1.77 6.31 -11.05
CA ALA A 326 -3.18 6.49 -10.69
C ALA A 326 -4.07 5.37 -11.27
N ALA A 327 -3.82 4.92 -12.50
CA ALA A 327 -4.62 3.89 -13.15
C ALA A 327 -4.48 2.55 -12.42
N GLY A 328 -3.26 2.15 -12.06
CA GLY A 328 -3.03 0.93 -11.29
C GLY A 328 -3.63 0.97 -9.88
N ALA A 329 -3.62 2.13 -9.22
CA ALA A 329 -4.28 2.31 -7.93
C ALA A 329 -5.82 2.27 -8.05
N LEU A 330 -6.38 2.79 -9.15
CA LEU A 330 -7.80 2.69 -9.44
C LEU A 330 -8.28 1.24 -9.57
N GLU A 331 -7.48 0.37 -10.19
CA GLU A 331 -7.78 -1.07 -10.28
C GLU A 331 -7.93 -1.73 -8.91
N ASP A 332 -7.12 -1.32 -7.93
CA ASP A 332 -7.21 -1.84 -6.55
C ASP A 332 -8.47 -1.32 -5.84
N ILE A 333 -8.84 -0.04 -6.04
CA ILE A 333 -10.10 0.54 -5.52
C ILE A 333 -11.30 -0.23 -6.08
N VAL A 334 -11.36 -0.42 -7.39
CA VAL A 334 -12.42 -1.18 -8.06
C VAL A 334 -12.48 -2.62 -7.58
N THR A 335 -11.34 -3.25 -7.32
CA THR A 335 -11.30 -4.61 -6.77
C THR A 335 -11.78 -4.64 -5.32
N ALA A 336 -11.41 -3.66 -4.50
CA ALA A 336 -11.91 -3.54 -3.13
C ALA A 336 -13.44 -3.31 -3.09
N GLN A 337 -13.99 -2.51 -4.01
CA GLN A 337 -15.45 -2.33 -4.18
C GLN A 337 -16.13 -3.66 -4.55
N ARG A 338 -15.55 -4.46 -5.46
CA ARG A 338 -16.05 -5.80 -5.80
C ARG A 338 -16.02 -6.76 -4.60
N ILE A 339 -14.99 -6.67 -3.76
CA ILE A 339 -14.90 -7.45 -2.52
C ILE A 339 -16.03 -7.06 -1.57
N ALA A 340 -16.24 -5.75 -1.34
CA ALA A 340 -17.32 -5.25 -0.50
C ALA A 340 -18.70 -5.64 -1.05
N ALA A 341 -18.92 -5.50 -2.36
CA ALA A 341 -20.16 -5.86 -3.03
C ALA A 341 -20.44 -7.37 -2.92
N ARG A 342 -19.44 -8.20 -3.15
CA ARG A 342 -19.60 -9.65 -3.01
C ARG A 342 -19.95 -10.06 -1.58
N TYR A 343 -19.28 -9.45 -0.59
CA TYR A 343 -19.58 -9.67 0.82
C TYR A 343 -21.01 -9.26 1.17
N ALA A 344 -21.42 -8.06 0.77
CA ALA A 344 -22.76 -7.55 1.03
C ALA A 344 -23.85 -8.45 0.44
N VAL A 345 -23.68 -8.91 -0.81
CA VAL A 345 -24.62 -9.85 -1.47
C VAL A 345 -24.67 -11.20 -0.74
N GLN A 346 -23.55 -11.75 -0.29
CA GLN A 346 -23.53 -13.05 0.40
C GLN A 346 -24.20 -13.04 1.76
N HIS A 347 -24.20 -11.90 2.43
CA HIS A 347 -24.72 -11.74 3.80
C HIS A 347 -26.01 -10.92 3.88
N ASP A 348 -26.63 -10.58 2.74
CA ASP A 348 -27.84 -9.76 2.65
C ASP A 348 -27.71 -8.42 3.38
N LEU A 349 -26.58 -7.73 3.17
CA LEU A 349 -26.24 -6.46 3.80
C LEU A 349 -26.47 -5.29 2.84
N ALA A 350 -26.80 -4.11 3.40
CA ALA A 350 -26.94 -2.89 2.62
C ALA A 350 -25.61 -2.43 2.04
N LEU A 351 -25.64 -2.03 0.76
CA LEU A 351 -24.54 -1.44 0.03
C LEU A 351 -25.08 -0.44 -0.98
N GLY A 352 -24.37 0.66 -1.16
CA GLY A 352 -24.68 1.72 -2.12
C GLY A 352 -23.38 2.38 -2.61
N GLY A 353 -23.43 3.68 -2.86
CA GLY A 353 -22.29 4.45 -3.35
C GLY A 353 -21.69 3.85 -4.64
N GLU A 354 -20.39 4.07 -4.86
CA GLU A 354 -19.69 3.54 -6.05
C GLU A 354 -19.65 1.99 -6.07
N ALA A 355 -19.64 1.34 -4.90
CA ALA A 355 -19.61 -0.13 -4.79
C ALA A 355 -20.97 -0.77 -5.07
N GLY A 356 -22.08 -0.02 -4.98
CA GLY A 356 -23.43 -0.54 -5.23
C GLY A 356 -23.66 -0.98 -6.68
N ASP A 357 -22.85 -0.50 -7.61
CA ASP A 357 -22.93 -0.82 -9.05
C ASP A 357 -22.01 -2.00 -9.46
N ARG A 358 -21.37 -2.71 -8.50
CA ARG A 358 -20.35 -3.77 -8.76
C ARG A 358 -20.93 -5.20 -8.78
#